data_bb356c442748f2cbd4d7f159dad4630a
#
_entry.id   bb356c442748f2cbd4d7f159dad4630a
#
_cell.length_a   1.000
_cell.length_b   1.000
_cell.length_c   1.000
_cell.angle_alpha   90.00
_cell.angle_beta   90.00
_cell.angle_gamma   90.00
#
_symmetry.space_group_name_H-M   'P 1'
#
loop_
_entity.id
_entity.type
_entity.pdbx_description
1 polymer ?
#
loop_
_entity_poly.entity_id
_entity_poly.type
_entity_poly.pdbx_seq_one_letter_code
_entity_poly.pdbx_strand_id
1 'polypeptide(L)'
;MAAKGRGVKTVLVSGGNGFIGRYAVEELLGRGYDVSVLDTRYREPAKGATLVLGDIRDATSVTEAVSHADGVIHLAGVLGTQETIKNPRPAAETNILGGLNVLEACAQYDVPLVNIAVGNYWMNNTYSITKNTVERFVEMFVRFRGSRMTVVRALNAYGPRQTAAAPFGPSKVRKVMPSFICRALTGENIEIYGDGSQIMDMIYVEDVANILVAALEKTDRDGSQGTFEAGTGRRTTVNDIAHLVVAEVARQSGRVVNVVHLPMRPGEDANSIVIGDPVTLGPLGIGELLLPLEAGIAKSVEYFAEYLR
;
A
#
# COMPACT_ATOMS: atom_id res chain seq x y z
N MET A 1 0.24 34.49 4.35
CA MET A 1 0.27 34.55 2.87
C MET A 1 0.28 33.10 2.41
N ALA A 2 -0.77 32.63 1.76
CA ALA A 2 -0.80 31.28 1.18
C ALA A 2 0.21 31.24 0.04
N ALA A 3 1.25 30.41 0.15
CA ALA A 3 2.15 30.14 -0.96
C ALA A 3 1.31 29.53 -2.10
N LYS A 4 1.22 30.20 -3.24
CA LYS A 4 0.68 29.62 -4.45
C LYS A 4 1.56 28.41 -4.78
N GLY A 5 0.97 27.19 -4.78
CA GLY A 5 1.65 25.98 -5.20
C GLY A 5 2.34 26.21 -6.54
N ARG A 6 3.62 25.85 -6.63
CA ARG A 6 4.41 25.98 -7.88
C ARG A 6 3.96 25.02 -8.97
N GLY A 7 2.99 24.16 -8.68
CA GLY A 7 2.54 23.06 -9.53
C GLY A 7 3.59 21.95 -9.54
N VAL A 8 3.27 20.81 -8.93
CA VAL A 8 4.15 19.63 -8.93
C VAL A 8 4.42 19.21 -10.37
N LYS A 9 5.69 19.00 -10.72
CA LYS A 9 6.14 18.46 -12.01
C LYS A 9 6.94 17.19 -11.81
N THR A 10 7.85 17.19 -10.84
CA THR A 10 8.72 16.05 -10.51
C THR A 10 8.25 15.42 -9.20
N VAL A 11 7.93 14.14 -9.22
CA VAL A 11 7.47 13.39 -8.03
C VAL A 11 8.49 12.33 -7.65
N LEU A 12 8.91 12.34 -6.38
CA LEU A 12 9.69 11.28 -5.77
C LEU A 12 8.77 10.23 -5.14
N VAL A 13 8.92 8.96 -5.55
CA VAL A 13 8.21 7.83 -4.93
C VAL A 13 9.20 6.98 -4.16
N SER A 14 9.22 7.07 -2.82
CA SER A 14 10.02 6.17 -2.02
C SER A 14 9.35 4.79 -1.93
N GLY A 15 10.10 3.72 -2.16
CA GLY A 15 9.55 2.37 -2.28
C GLY A 15 8.80 2.13 -3.61
N GLY A 16 9.11 2.91 -4.65
CA GLY A 16 8.46 2.86 -5.95
C GLY A 16 8.65 1.52 -6.68
N ASN A 17 9.64 0.71 -6.33
CA ASN A 17 9.80 -0.66 -6.85
C ASN A 17 8.97 -1.71 -6.09
N GLY A 18 8.22 -1.31 -5.06
CA GLY A 18 7.27 -2.15 -4.34
C GLY A 18 5.98 -2.45 -5.11
N PHE A 19 5.07 -3.23 -4.51
CA PHE A 19 3.80 -3.60 -5.13
C PHE A 19 2.95 -2.37 -5.46
N ILE A 20 2.53 -1.58 -4.47
CA ILE A 20 1.75 -0.36 -4.68
C ILE A 20 2.58 0.71 -5.43
N GLY A 21 3.87 0.79 -5.10
CA GLY A 21 4.77 1.80 -5.67
C GLY A 21 4.83 1.78 -7.19
N ARG A 22 4.89 0.60 -7.81
CA ARG A 22 4.92 0.49 -9.28
C ARG A 22 3.66 1.04 -9.93
N TYR A 23 2.51 0.80 -9.35
CA TYR A 23 1.25 1.35 -9.86
C TYR A 23 1.17 2.86 -9.65
N ALA A 24 1.64 3.37 -8.50
CA ALA A 24 1.71 4.82 -8.26
C ALA A 24 2.67 5.51 -9.24
N VAL A 25 3.82 4.89 -9.56
CA VAL A 25 4.76 5.39 -10.57
C VAL A 25 4.13 5.39 -11.96
N GLU A 26 3.46 4.31 -12.36
CA GLU A 26 2.77 4.20 -13.65
C GLU A 26 1.63 5.22 -13.77
N GLU A 27 0.86 5.44 -12.71
CA GLU A 27 -0.21 6.44 -12.66
C GLU A 27 0.33 7.86 -12.81
N LEU A 28 1.43 8.19 -12.10
CA LEU A 28 2.09 9.50 -12.21
C LEU A 28 2.61 9.75 -13.63
N LEU A 29 3.31 8.76 -14.21
CA LEU A 29 3.79 8.86 -15.60
C LEU A 29 2.64 9.02 -16.60
N GLY A 30 1.54 8.30 -16.40
CA GLY A 30 0.32 8.42 -17.20
C GLY A 30 -0.32 9.81 -17.14
N ARG A 31 -0.16 10.53 -16.01
CA ARG A 31 -0.59 11.92 -15.86
C ARG A 31 0.45 12.95 -16.32
N GLY A 32 1.60 12.52 -16.81
CA GLY A 32 2.63 13.41 -17.39
C GLY A 32 3.61 14.00 -16.39
N TYR A 33 3.75 13.40 -15.21
CA TYR A 33 4.77 13.77 -14.23
C TYR A 33 6.13 13.18 -14.60
N ASP A 34 7.21 13.89 -14.27
CA ASP A 34 8.55 13.32 -14.18
C ASP A 34 8.67 12.55 -12.86
N VAL A 35 9.09 11.30 -12.90
CA VAL A 35 9.08 10.43 -11.72
C VAL A 35 10.46 9.91 -11.37
N SER A 36 10.87 10.11 -10.12
CA SER A 36 12.04 9.50 -9.50
C SER A 36 11.61 8.45 -8.47
N VAL A 37 12.28 7.29 -8.47
CA VAL A 37 12.01 6.19 -7.54
C VAL A 37 13.19 6.04 -6.60
N LEU A 38 12.99 6.28 -5.30
CA LEU A 38 13.96 5.96 -4.25
C LEU A 38 13.67 4.55 -3.70
N ASP A 39 14.56 3.59 -3.95
CA ASP A 39 14.42 2.22 -3.43
C ASP A 39 15.81 1.62 -3.12
N THR A 40 15.85 0.68 -2.17
CA THR A 40 17.06 -0.06 -1.83
C THR A 40 17.36 -1.17 -2.84
N ARG A 41 16.38 -1.57 -3.65
CA ARG A 41 16.50 -2.66 -4.60
C ARG A 41 16.81 -2.13 -5.99
N TYR A 42 17.91 -2.63 -6.54
CA TYR A 42 18.18 -2.44 -7.96
C TYR A 42 17.17 -3.28 -8.76
N ARG A 43 16.14 -2.61 -9.23
CA ARG A 43 15.14 -3.16 -10.17
C ARG A 43 14.83 -2.06 -11.17
N GLU A 44 14.79 -2.41 -12.43
CA GLU A 44 14.41 -1.46 -13.47
C GLU A 44 13.02 -0.85 -13.12
N PRO A 45 12.93 0.47 -12.96
CA PRO A 45 11.66 1.12 -12.69
C PRO A 45 10.74 1.05 -13.91
N ALA A 46 9.50 1.51 -13.78
CA ALA A 46 8.61 1.66 -14.93
C ALA A 46 9.28 2.56 -16.00
N LYS A 47 9.08 2.21 -17.27
CA LYS A 47 9.68 2.95 -18.40
C LYS A 47 9.31 4.43 -18.32
N GLY A 48 10.29 5.29 -18.25
CA GLY A 48 10.11 6.74 -18.10
C GLY A 48 10.41 7.26 -16.69
N ALA A 49 10.54 6.39 -15.68
CA ALA A 49 10.97 6.79 -14.35
C ALA A 49 12.49 6.63 -14.15
N THR A 50 13.07 7.47 -13.31
CA THR A 50 14.49 7.41 -12.93
C THR A 50 14.67 6.70 -11.60
N LEU A 51 15.58 5.73 -11.53
CA LEU A 51 15.93 5.05 -10.27
C LEU A 51 16.99 5.85 -9.50
N VAL A 52 16.70 6.19 -8.26
CA VAL A 52 17.62 6.66 -7.24
C VAL A 52 17.84 5.51 -6.26
N LEU A 53 19.00 4.87 -6.33
CA LEU A 53 19.33 3.79 -5.40
C LEU A 53 19.72 4.37 -4.05
N GLY A 54 18.94 4.07 -3.01
CA GLY A 54 19.18 4.61 -1.67
C GLY A 54 18.25 4.02 -0.61
N ASP A 55 18.61 4.24 0.64
CA ASP A 55 17.87 3.76 1.81
C ASP A 55 17.27 4.95 2.55
N ILE A 56 15.99 4.90 2.89
CA ILE A 56 15.34 5.98 3.66
C ILE A 56 15.93 6.14 5.06
N ARG A 57 16.67 5.16 5.58
CA ARG A 57 17.42 5.29 6.84
C ARG A 57 18.63 6.20 6.74
N ASP A 58 19.11 6.47 5.54
CA ASP A 58 20.17 7.44 5.30
C ASP A 58 19.58 8.83 5.03
N ALA A 59 19.62 9.67 6.06
CA ALA A 59 19.07 11.02 5.99
C ALA A 59 19.70 11.88 4.88
N THR A 60 20.97 11.68 4.55
CA THR A 60 21.66 12.42 3.50
C THR A 60 21.10 12.08 2.13
N SER A 61 20.99 10.79 1.80
CA SER A 61 20.42 10.31 0.54
C SER A 61 18.95 10.75 0.39
N VAL A 62 18.17 10.72 1.48
CA VAL A 62 16.77 11.18 1.48
C VAL A 62 16.70 12.67 1.22
N THR A 63 17.50 13.47 1.93
CA THR A 63 17.52 14.93 1.79
C THR A 63 17.89 15.35 0.37
N GLU A 64 18.90 14.70 -0.21
CA GLU A 64 19.30 14.93 -1.60
C GLU A 64 18.16 14.57 -2.58
N ALA A 65 17.57 13.39 -2.46
CA ALA A 65 16.48 12.98 -3.34
C ALA A 65 15.26 13.91 -3.26
N VAL A 66 14.86 14.35 -2.06
CA VAL A 66 13.73 15.26 -1.85
C VAL A 66 14.04 16.68 -2.38
N SER A 67 15.29 17.13 -2.30
CA SER A 67 15.67 18.47 -2.79
C SER A 67 15.43 18.69 -4.29
N HIS A 68 15.32 17.60 -5.05
CA HIS A 68 15.07 17.60 -6.50
C HIS A 68 13.61 17.28 -6.86
N ALA A 69 12.70 17.15 -5.88
CA ALA A 69 11.31 16.82 -6.09
C ALA A 69 10.38 18.01 -5.77
N ASP A 70 9.30 18.13 -6.53
CA ASP A 70 8.21 19.06 -6.26
C ASP A 70 7.10 18.42 -5.42
N GLY A 71 7.07 17.09 -5.33
CA GLY A 71 6.13 16.32 -4.52
C GLY A 71 6.68 14.96 -4.13
N VAL A 72 6.22 14.39 -3.03
CA VAL A 72 6.67 13.08 -2.52
C VAL A 72 5.49 12.16 -2.21
N ILE A 73 5.58 10.90 -2.69
CA ILE A 73 4.73 9.80 -2.23
C ILE A 73 5.62 8.81 -1.45
N HIS A 74 5.39 8.70 -0.14
CA HIS A 74 6.20 7.87 0.75
C HIS A 74 5.55 6.51 0.99
N LEU A 75 6.09 5.46 0.33
CA LEU A 75 5.61 4.08 0.42
C LEU A 75 6.65 3.12 1.01
N ALA A 76 7.93 3.52 1.08
CA ALA A 76 8.99 2.67 1.60
C ALA A 76 8.70 2.22 3.03
N GLY A 77 8.98 0.95 3.30
CA GLY A 77 8.82 0.40 4.64
C GLY A 77 8.95 -1.12 4.69
N VAL A 78 9.21 -1.62 5.89
CA VAL A 78 9.22 -3.06 6.21
C VAL A 78 7.80 -3.50 6.50
N LEU A 79 7.36 -4.55 5.81
CA LEU A 79 6.02 -5.12 5.90
C LEU A 79 6.02 -6.42 6.71
N GLY A 80 4.83 -6.81 7.16
CA GLY A 80 4.56 -8.13 7.74
C GLY A 80 4.15 -8.06 9.20
N THR A 81 2.92 -8.50 9.48
CA THR A 81 2.37 -8.54 10.84
C THR A 81 3.14 -9.55 11.69
N GLN A 82 3.26 -10.77 11.19
CA GLN A 82 3.88 -11.89 11.91
C GLN A 82 5.41 -11.85 11.85
N GLU A 83 5.94 -11.47 10.69
CA GLU A 83 7.38 -11.50 10.39
C GLU A 83 8.17 -10.49 11.23
N THR A 84 7.51 -9.39 11.62
CA THR A 84 8.17 -8.31 12.41
C THR A 84 8.05 -8.50 13.92
N ILE A 85 7.22 -9.45 14.43
CA ILE A 85 7.05 -9.67 15.87
C ILE A 85 8.34 -10.17 16.52
N LYS A 86 9.00 -11.16 15.90
CA LYS A 86 10.22 -11.77 16.48
C LYS A 86 11.42 -10.81 16.46
N ASN A 87 11.48 -9.92 15.48
CA ASN A 87 12.56 -8.93 15.36
C ASN A 87 11.97 -7.57 14.95
N PRO A 88 11.50 -6.77 15.89
CA PRO A 88 10.85 -5.49 15.60
C PRO A 88 11.81 -4.38 15.18
N ARG A 89 13.10 -4.46 15.54
CA ARG A 89 14.09 -3.39 15.34
C ARG A 89 14.22 -2.95 13.89
N PRO A 90 14.42 -3.83 12.88
CA PRO A 90 14.52 -3.40 11.48
C PRO A 90 13.27 -2.67 10.98
N ALA A 91 12.07 -3.06 11.45
CA ALA A 91 10.85 -2.36 11.12
C ALA A 91 10.78 -0.97 11.79
N ALA A 92 11.21 -0.84 13.04
CA ALA A 92 11.27 0.45 13.74
C ALA A 92 12.29 1.40 13.07
N GLU A 93 13.48 0.92 12.77
CA GLU A 93 14.53 1.70 12.11
C GLU A 93 14.09 2.18 10.72
N THR A 94 13.48 1.30 9.92
CA THR A 94 13.05 1.67 8.57
C THR A 94 11.76 2.49 8.59
N ASN A 95 10.72 2.01 9.27
CA ASN A 95 9.42 2.66 9.19
C ASN A 95 9.40 3.96 9.99
N ILE A 96 9.94 3.98 11.22
CA ILE A 96 9.88 5.17 12.08
C ILE A 96 11.01 6.14 11.74
N LEU A 97 12.29 5.72 11.89
CA LEU A 97 13.41 6.63 11.69
C LEU A 97 13.56 7.01 10.22
N GLY A 98 13.45 6.04 9.29
CA GLY A 98 13.45 6.32 7.87
C GLY A 98 12.27 7.18 7.43
N GLY A 99 11.07 6.93 7.99
CA GLY A 99 9.91 7.77 7.77
C GLY A 99 10.15 9.21 8.25
N LEU A 100 10.72 9.41 9.44
CA LEU A 100 11.08 10.74 9.95
C LEU A 100 12.07 11.47 9.02
N ASN A 101 13.08 10.80 8.48
CA ASN A 101 14.00 11.41 7.53
C ASN A 101 13.24 11.99 6.31
N VAL A 102 12.24 11.26 5.79
CA VAL A 102 11.42 11.74 4.67
C VAL A 102 10.57 12.93 5.09
N LEU A 103 9.90 12.88 6.27
CA LEU A 103 9.09 13.99 6.77
C LEU A 103 9.92 15.26 6.99
N GLU A 104 11.11 15.12 7.59
CA GLU A 104 12.02 16.23 7.85
C GLU A 104 12.54 16.86 6.56
N ALA A 105 12.94 16.07 5.58
CA ALA A 105 13.38 16.56 4.29
C ALA A 105 12.24 17.31 3.55
N CYS A 106 11.02 16.76 3.54
CA CYS A 106 9.88 17.45 2.94
C CYS A 106 9.53 18.76 3.65
N ALA A 107 9.62 18.80 4.98
CA ALA A 107 9.40 20.01 5.75
C ALA A 107 10.51 21.07 5.51
N GLN A 108 11.77 20.63 5.35
CA GLN A 108 12.90 21.50 5.07
C GLN A 108 12.77 22.22 3.72
N TYR A 109 12.29 21.52 2.70
CA TYR A 109 12.17 22.06 1.33
C TYR A 109 10.76 22.54 0.99
N ASP A 110 9.82 22.51 1.93
CA ASP A 110 8.39 22.83 1.72
C ASP A 110 7.77 22.00 0.58
N VAL A 111 8.10 20.72 0.49
CA VAL A 111 7.58 19.79 -0.52
C VAL A 111 6.32 19.10 -0.01
N PRO A 112 5.20 19.10 -0.76
CA PRO A 112 3.99 18.37 -0.38
C PRO A 112 4.25 16.86 -0.35
N LEU A 113 3.72 16.21 0.68
CA LEU A 113 3.91 14.78 0.93
C LEU A 113 2.59 14.04 1.08
N VAL A 114 2.49 12.87 0.46
CA VAL A 114 1.51 11.85 0.82
C VAL A 114 2.21 10.67 1.49
N ASN A 115 1.86 10.39 2.74
CA ASN A 115 2.37 9.25 3.50
C ASN A 115 1.36 8.10 3.48
N ILE A 116 1.79 6.90 3.05
CA ILE A 116 0.95 5.71 3.16
C ILE A 116 0.94 5.19 4.60
N ALA A 117 -0.25 4.99 5.14
CA ALA A 117 -0.50 4.38 6.44
C ALA A 117 -1.31 3.08 6.28
N VAL A 118 -1.79 2.52 7.38
CA VAL A 118 -2.48 1.22 7.40
C VAL A 118 -3.87 1.34 8.00
N GLY A 119 -4.82 0.59 7.45
CA GLY A 119 -6.19 0.57 7.96
C GLY A 119 -6.33 -0.08 9.34
N ASN A 120 -5.43 -0.99 9.69
CA ASN A 120 -5.42 -1.70 10.98
C ASN A 120 -4.50 -1.05 12.03
N TYR A 121 -4.45 0.28 12.05
CA TYR A 121 -3.54 1.10 12.88
C TYR A 121 -3.66 0.85 14.39
N TRP A 122 -4.80 0.33 14.88
CA TRP A 122 -5.05 0.01 16.30
C TRP A 122 -4.46 -1.34 16.73
N MET A 123 -4.05 -2.20 15.80
CA MET A 123 -3.54 -3.53 16.13
C MET A 123 -2.20 -3.46 16.86
N ASN A 124 -2.03 -4.35 17.85
CA ASN A 124 -0.85 -4.39 18.71
C ASN A 124 0.25 -5.30 18.16
N ASN A 125 0.69 -5.01 16.93
CA ASN A 125 1.82 -5.67 16.29
C ASN A 125 2.80 -4.63 15.77
N THR A 126 4.05 -5.04 15.55
CA THR A 126 5.14 -4.14 15.16
C THR A 126 4.82 -3.32 13.91
N TYR A 127 4.19 -3.94 12.91
CA TYR A 127 3.88 -3.27 11.66
C TYR A 127 2.88 -2.13 11.87
N SER A 128 1.75 -2.42 12.52
CA SER A 128 0.72 -1.41 12.79
C SER A 128 1.25 -0.30 13.71
N ILE A 129 2.00 -0.64 14.77
CA ILE A 129 2.61 0.32 15.69
C ILE A 129 3.54 1.27 14.92
N THR A 130 4.47 0.73 14.12
CA THR A 130 5.46 1.56 13.42
C THR A 130 4.83 2.47 12.37
N LYS A 131 3.83 1.98 11.63
CA LYS A 131 3.12 2.79 10.63
C LYS A 131 2.24 3.87 11.27
N ASN A 132 1.53 3.55 12.36
CA ASN A 132 0.75 4.52 13.11
C ASN A 132 1.63 5.60 13.77
N THR A 133 2.82 5.23 14.23
CA THR A 133 3.77 6.20 14.79
C THR A 133 4.13 7.28 13.74
N VAL A 134 4.42 6.89 12.51
CA VAL A 134 4.73 7.86 11.44
C VAL A 134 3.51 8.72 11.08
N GLU A 135 2.33 8.13 11.01
CA GLU A 135 1.08 8.88 10.81
C GLU A 135 0.91 9.99 11.86
N ARG A 136 1.15 9.67 13.14
CA ARG A 136 1.11 10.69 14.22
C ARG A 136 2.19 11.76 14.09
N PHE A 137 3.37 11.41 13.57
CA PHE A 137 4.37 12.42 13.23
C PHE A 137 3.91 13.32 12.09
N VAL A 138 3.25 12.80 11.05
CA VAL A 138 2.64 13.63 10.00
C VAL A 138 1.69 14.65 10.60
N GLU A 139 0.78 14.25 11.50
CA GLU A 139 -0.14 15.14 12.20
C GLU A 139 0.60 16.23 12.98
N MET A 140 1.68 15.86 13.68
CA MET A 140 2.54 16.80 14.41
C MET A 140 3.22 17.79 13.48
N PHE A 141 3.79 17.35 12.36
CA PHE A 141 4.44 18.23 11.37
C PHE A 141 3.44 19.21 10.75
N VAL A 142 2.24 18.74 10.42
CA VAL A 142 1.16 19.63 9.91
C VAL A 142 0.78 20.67 10.95
N ARG A 143 0.48 20.22 12.19
CA ARG A 143 -0.05 21.10 13.23
C ARG A 143 0.95 22.13 13.74
N PHE A 144 2.20 21.74 13.93
CA PHE A 144 3.19 22.59 14.63
C PHE A 144 4.27 23.18 13.72
N ARG A 145 4.45 22.63 12.51
CA ARG A 145 5.42 23.14 11.53
C ARG A 145 4.77 23.72 10.28
N GLY A 146 3.44 23.58 10.12
CA GLY A 146 2.73 24.04 8.94
C GLY A 146 3.07 23.28 7.66
N SER A 147 3.61 22.07 7.78
CA SER A 147 4.03 21.26 6.64
C SER A 147 2.83 20.79 5.82
N ARG A 148 2.98 20.72 4.50
CA ARG A 148 1.94 20.26 3.57
C ARG A 148 2.01 18.74 3.43
N MET A 149 1.37 18.01 4.35
CA MET A 149 1.42 16.56 4.40
C MET A 149 0.02 15.97 4.59
N THR A 150 -0.26 14.88 3.89
CA THR A 150 -1.54 14.15 3.92
C THR A 150 -1.27 12.67 4.14
N VAL A 151 -2.16 11.98 4.83
CA VAL A 151 -2.10 10.55 5.08
C VAL A 151 -3.09 9.83 4.16
N VAL A 152 -2.66 8.70 3.59
CA VAL A 152 -3.56 7.74 2.94
C VAL A 152 -3.43 6.41 3.66
N ARG A 153 -4.46 6.00 4.39
CA ARG A 153 -4.56 4.65 4.96
C ARG A 153 -5.01 3.68 3.88
N ALA A 154 -4.08 2.94 3.30
CA ALA A 154 -4.42 1.86 2.38
C ALA A 154 -4.91 0.65 3.17
N LEU A 155 -6.13 0.20 2.88
CA LEU A 155 -6.72 -0.98 3.51
C LEU A 155 -6.01 -2.25 2.97
N ASN A 156 -6.73 -3.25 2.54
CA ASN A 156 -6.12 -4.48 2.04
C ASN A 156 -5.94 -4.41 0.51
N ALA A 157 -4.91 -3.71 0.07
CA ALA A 157 -4.58 -3.59 -1.35
C ALA A 157 -4.23 -4.96 -1.96
N TYR A 158 -4.83 -5.26 -3.11
CA TYR A 158 -4.59 -6.50 -3.86
C TYR A 158 -4.60 -6.25 -5.36
N GLY A 159 -4.06 -7.19 -6.14
CA GLY A 159 -4.06 -7.11 -7.60
C GLY A 159 -2.92 -7.88 -8.25
N PRO A 160 -2.81 -7.81 -9.58
CA PRO A 160 -1.68 -8.33 -10.34
C PRO A 160 -0.33 -7.83 -9.81
N ARG A 161 0.73 -8.58 -10.03
CA ARG A 161 2.10 -8.25 -9.57
C ARG A 161 2.29 -8.19 -8.05
N GLN A 162 1.27 -8.48 -7.22
CA GLN A 162 1.46 -8.69 -5.80
C GLN A 162 2.30 -9.95 -5.59
N THR A 163 3.48 -9.81 -4.97
CA THR A 163 4.42 -10.92 -4.84
C THR A 163 3.86 -12.01 -3.94
N ALA A 164 3.73 -13.22 -4.48
CA ALA A 164 3.32 -14.40 -3.72
C ALA A 164 4.43 -14.87 -2.77
N ALA A 165 4.04 -15.50 -1.66
CA ALA A 165 4.96 -16.15 -0.74
C ALA A 165 5.27 -17.60 -1.19
N ALA A 166 6.34 -18.17 -0.63
CA ALA A 166 6.69 -19.57 -0.88
C ALA A 166 5.48 -20.51 -0.64
N PRO A 167 5.31 -21.57 -1.44
CA PRO A 167 6.19 -22.01 -2.53
C PRO A 167 6.01 -21.28 -3.87
N PHE A 168 5.05 -20.38 -4.00
CA PHE A 168 4.62 -19.76 -5.26
C PHE A 168 5.45 -18.52 -5.66
N GLY A 169 6.23 -17.96 -4.72
CA GLY A 169 7.03 -16.78 -5.00
C GLY A 169 7.98 -16.44 -3.84
N PRO A 170 8.82 -15.42 -4.02
CA PRO A 170 9.93 -15.12 -3.11
C PRO A 170 9.53 -14.30 -1.89
N SER A 171 8.27 -13.87 -1.73
CA SER A 171 7.86 -13.06 -0.58
C SER A 171 7.95 -13.87 0.71
N LYS A 172 8.47 -13.23 1.76
CA LYS A 172 8.42 -13.77 3.12
C LYS A 172 7.06 -13.54 3.79
N VAL A 173 6.29 -12.57 3.29
CA VAL A 173 5.01 -12.16 3.84
C VAL A 173 3.87 -12.80 3.05
N ARG A 174 3.07 -13.64 3.71
CA ARG A 174 1.87 -14.20 3.10
C ARG A 174 0.79 -13.13 2.99
N LYS A 175 0.30 -12.91 1.78
CA LYS A 175 -0.86 -12.05 1.49
C LYS A 175 -2.04 -12.91 1.09
N VAL A 176 -3.23 -12.56 1.56
CA VAL A 176 -4.47 -13.33 1.36
C VAL A 176 -4.70 -13.62 -0.13
N MET A 177 -4.80 -12.58 -0.95
CA MET A 177 -5.18 -12.72 -2.35
C MET A 177 -4.21 -13.59 -3.17
N PRO A 178 -2.89 -13.31 -3.24
CA PRO A 178 -1.97 -14.19 -3.98
C PRO A 178 -1.92 -15.62 -3.41
N SER A 179 -2.04 -15.78 -2.08
CA SER A 179 -2.02 -17.11 -1.47
C SER A 179 -3.23 -17.94 -1.90
N PHE A 180 -4.43 -17.38 -1.85
CA PHE A 180 -5.65 -18.07 -2.23
C PHE A 180 -5.66 -18.42 -3.72
N ILE A 181 -5.33 -17.45 -4.57
CA ILE A 181 -5.33 -17.63 -6.03
C ILE A 181 -4.29 -18.66 -6.46
N CYS A 182 -3.03 -18.56 -6.00
CA CYS A 182 -1.99 -19.50 -6.40
C CYS A 182 -2.31 -20.92 -5.95
N ARG A 183 -2.79 -21.13 -4.72
CA ARG A 183 -3.21 -22.44 -4.23
C ARG A 183 -4.34 -23.02 -5.08
N ALA A 184 -5.39 -22.25 -5.33
CA ALA A 184 -6.51 -22.68 -6.14
C ALA A 184 -6.08 -23.04 -7.59
N LEU A 185 -5.21 -22.23 -8.21
CA LEU A 185 -4.68 -22.49 -9.55
C LEU A 185 -3.78 -23.73 -9.64
N THR A 186 -3.11 -24.11 -8.55
CA THR A 186 -2.29 -25.33 -8.49
C THR A 186 -3.06 -26.57 -8.03
N GLY A 187 -4.33 -26.41 -7.66
CA GLY A 187 -5.18 -27.52 -7.19
C GLY A 187 -5.01 -27.83 -5.69
N GLU A 188 -4.38 -26.91 -4.94
CA GLU A 188 -4.23 -27.03 -3.50
C GLU A 188 -5.41 -26.37 -2.78
N ASN A 189 -5.77 -26.90 -1.59
CA ASN A 189 -6.80 -26.29 -0.76
C ASN A 189 -6.44 -24.87 -0.34
N ILE A 190 -7.42 -23.97 -0.33
CA ILE A 190 -7.24 -22.62 0.24
C ILE A 190 -7.16 -22.75 1.75
N GLU A 191 -6.10 -22.20 2.36
CA GLU A 191 -5.87 -22.20 3.80
C GLU A 191 -6.31 -20.86 4.41
N ILE A 192 -7.28 -20.90 5.30
CA ILE A 192 -7.73 -19.76 6.12
C ILE A 192 -7.21 -19.94 7.54
N TYR A 193 -6.62 -18.89 8.11
CA TYR A 193 -6.18 -18.87 9.50
C TYR A 193 -7.31 -18.32 10.39
N GLY A 194 -7.72 -19.10 11.41
CA GLY A 194 -8.92 -18.88 12.20
C GLY A 194 -10.18 -19.42 11.53
N ASP A 195 -11.33 -18.93 11.94
CA ASP A 195 -12.64 -19.34 11.42
C ASP A 195 -13.05 -18.60 10.14
N GLY A 196 -12.27 -17.63 9.70
CA GLY A 196 -12.52 -16.85 8.50
C GLY A 196 -13.60 -15.78 8.63
N SER A 197 -14.06 -15.49 9.85
CA SER A 197 -15.07 -14.45 10.12
C SER A 197 -14.49 -13.03 10.15
N GLN A 198 -13.16 -12.87 10.16
CA GLN A 198 -12.51 -11.58 10.11
C GLN A 198 -13.00 -10.76 8.91
N ILE A 199 -13.31 -9.49 9.15
CA ILE A 199 -13.77 -8.58 8.10
C ILE A 199 -12.58 -7.82 7.49
N MET A 200 -12.48 -7.91 6.18
CA MET A 200 -11.48 -7.19 5.39
C MET A 200 -12.16 -6.36 4.31
N ASP A 201 -11.77 -5.10 4.20
CA ASP A 201 -12.10 -4.26 3.06
C ASP A 201 -10.97 -4.38 2.03
N MET A 202 -11.26 -4.98 0.90
CA MET A 202 -10.32 -5.24 -0.17
C MET A 202 -10.39 -4.14 -1.21
N ILE A 203 -9.28 -3.48 -1.48
CA ILE A 203 -9.20 -2.43 -2.51
C ILE A 203 -8.23 -2.81 -3.62
N TYR A 204 -8.62 -2.57 -4.87
CA TYR A 204 -7.78 -2.87 -6.02
C TYR A 204 -6.57 -1.92 -6.09
N VAL A 205 -5.42 -2.43 -6.47
CA VAL A 205 -4.15 -1.69 -6.36
C VAL A 205 -4.08 -0.45 -7.25
N GLU A 206 -4.73 -0.47 -8.42
CA GLU A 206 -4.79 0.71 -9.30
C GLU A 206 -5.62 1.82 -8.67
N ASP A 207 -6.69 1.49 -7.93
CA ASP A 207 -7.46 2.48 -7.18
C ASP A 207 -6.63 3.11 -6.06
N VAL A 208 -5.82 2.32 -5.35
CA VAL A 208 -4.89 2.85 -4.34
C VAL A 208 -3.90 3.82 -4.98
N ALA A 209 -3.35 3.48 -6.15
CA ALA A 209 -2.43 4.35 -6.87
C ALA A 209 -3.08 5.67 -7.28
N ASN A 210 -4.30 5.61 -7.85
CA ASN A 210 -5.09 6.78 -8.20
C ASN A 210 -5.37 7.68 -6.98
N ILE A 211 -5.78 7.08 -5.85
CA ILE A 211 -6.02 7.82 -4.60
C ILE A 211 -4.74 8.51 -4.10
N LEU A 212 -3.59 7.84 -4.12
CA LEU A 212 -2.31 8.41 -3.69
C LEU A 212 -1.92 9.63 -4.53
N VAL A 213 -2.07 9.53 -5.86
CA VAL A 213 -1.72 10.62 -6.79
C VAL A 213 -2.71 11.78 -6.64
N ALA A 214 -4.01 11.52 -6.59
CA ALA A 214 -5.03 12.55 -6.38
C ALA A 214 -4.87 13.26 -5.01
N ALA A 215 -4.49 12.50 -3.96
CA ALA A 215 -4.18 13.07 -2.66
C ALA A 215 -2.96 14.00 -2.71
N LEU A 216 -1.91 13.66 -3.49
CA LEU A 216 -0.74 14.52 -3.67
C LEU A 216 -1.11 15.81 -4.40
N GLU A 217 -1.85 15.72 -5.51
CA GLU A 217 -2.33 16.87 -6.27
C GLU A 217 -3.18 17.81 -5.41
N LYS A 218 -4.05 17.22 -4.58
CA LYS A 218 -4.88 18.01 -3.65
C LYS A 218 -4.05 18.64 -2.54
N THR A 219 -3.06 17.91 -2.00
CA THR A 219 -2.15 18.43 -0.97
C THR A 219 -1.30 19.59 -1.49
N ASP A 220 -0.83 19.52 -2.72
CA ASP A 220 -0.08 20.62 -3.35
C ASP A 220 -0.96 21.86 -3.54
N ARG A 221 -2.18 21.67 -4.02
CA ARG A 221 -3.09 22.80 -4.32
C ARG A 221 -3.69 23.43 -3.07
N ASP A 222 -4.17 22.60 -2.13
CA ASP A 222 -5.05 23.03 -1.03
C ASP A 222 -4.40 22.91 0.36
N GLY A 223 -3.14 22.41 0.44
CA GLY A 223 -2.46 22.10 1.70
C GLY A 223 -2.87 20.74 2.27
N SER A 224 -2.55 20.49 3.54
CA SER A 224 -2.83 19.23 4.22
C SER A 224 -4.32 18.91 4.26
N GLN A 225 -4.66 17.66 3.96
CA GLN A 225 -6.06 17.19 3.87
C GLN A 225 -6.46 16.25 5.03
N GLY A 226 -5.56 16.04 6.02
CA GLY A 226 -5.79 15.04 7.07
C GLY A 226 -5.55 13.63 6.56
N THR A 227 -6.52 12.74 6.76
CA THR A 227 -6.41 11.32 6.41
C THR A 227 -7.50 10.91 5.43
N PHE A 228 -7.11 10.31 4.31
CA PHE A 228 -7.99 9.58 3.40
C PHE A 228 -7.91 8.08 3.69
N GLU A 229 -9.04 7.39 3.69
CA GLU A 229 -9.09 5.94 3.86
C GLU A 229 -9.33 5.27 2.51
N ALA A 230 -8.25 4.75 1.90
CA ALA A 230 -8.30 4.01 0.65
C ALA A 230 -8.89 2.63 0.88
N GLY A 231 -10.21 2.58 0.89
CA GLY A 231 -11.06 1.42 1.08
C GLY A 231 -12.40 1.61 0.38
N THR A 232 -13.13 0.51 0.19
CA THR A 232 -14.42 0.49 -0.50
C THR A 232 -15.62 0.66 0.44
N GLY A 233 -15.40 0.50 1.76
CA GLY A 233 -16.45 0.41 2.76
C GLY A 233 -17.17 -0.94 2.78
N ARG A 234 -16.80 -1.87 1.90
CA ARG A 234 -17.43 -3.19 1.80
C ARG A 234 -16.94 -4.11 2.92
N ARG A 235 -17.89 -4.66 3.66
CA ARG A 235 -17.65 -5.70 4.67
C ARG A 235 -17.56 -7.07 3.98
N THR A 236 -16.35 -7.62 3.88
CA THR A 236 -16.15 -8.93 3.25
C THR A 236 -15.42 -9.83 4.23
N THR A 237 -15.96 -11.01 4.54
CA THR A 237 -15.25 -11.97 5.39
C THR A 237 -14.12 -12.65 4.62
N VAL A 238 -13.14 -13.18 5.34
CA VAL A 238 -12.07 -13.99 4.70
C VAL A 238 -12.64 -15.22 4.02
N ASN A 239 -13.73 -15.79 4.58
CA ASN A 239 -14.49 -16.88 3.94
C ASN A 239 -15.09 -16.45 2.60
N ASP A 240 -15.74 -15.26 2.55
CA ASP A 240 -16.32 -14.74 1.30
C ASP A 240 -15.24 -14.55 0.23
N ILE A 241 -14.09 -13.99 0.60
CA ILE A 241 -12.96 -13.82 -0.31
C ILE A 241 -12.50 -15.17 -0.87
N ALA A 242 -12.37 -16.19 -0.01
CA ALA A 242 -11.98 -17.53 -0.43
C ALA A 242 -12.98 -18.13 -1.42
N HIS A 243 -14.28 -18.03 -1.13
CA HIS A 243 -15.32 -18.54 -2.01
C HIS A 243 -15.35 -17.81 -3.37
N LEU A 244 -15.18 -16.49 -3.38
CA LEU A 244 -15.08 -15.72 -4.63
C LEU A 244 -13.87 -16.17 -5.46
N VAL A 245 -12.71 -16.41 -4.83
CA VAL A 245 -11.52 -16.91 -5.52
C VAL A 245 -11.74 -18.32 -6.06
N VAL A 246 -12.33 -19.26 -5.28
CA VAL A 246 -12.66 -20.61 -5.75
C VAL A 246 -13.57 -20.56 -6.97
N ALA A 247 -14.64 -19.77 -6.90
CA ALA A 247 -15.59 -19.63 -8.00
C ALA A 247 -14.93 -19.07 -9.28
N GLU A 248 -14.09 -18.04 -9.13
CA GLU A 248 -13.43 -17.42 -10.28
C GLU A 248 -12.35 -18.30 -10.90
N VAL A 249 -11.56 -19.02 -10.08
CA VAL A 249 -10.59 -20.01 -10.58
C VAL A 249 -11.31 -21.17 -11.27
N ALA A 250 -12.43 -21.65 -10.72
CA ALA A 250 -13.24 -22.68 -11.38
C ALA A 250 -13.77 -22.20 -12.74
N ARG A 251 -14.24 -20.95 -12.81
CA ARG A 251 -14.73 -20.34 -14.06
C ARG A 251 -13.64 -20.24 -15.14
N GLN A 252 -12.42 -19.83 -14.76
CA GLN A 252 -11.32 -19.59 -15.71
C GLN A 252 -10.55 -20.88 -16.09
N SER A 253 -10.40 -21.84 -15.16
CA SER A 253 -9.52 -23.00 -15.32
C SER A 253 -10.22 -24.35 -15.19
N GLY A 254 -11.49 -24.38 -14.79
CA GLY A 254 -12.22 -25.62 -14.48
C GLY A 254 -11.80 -26.29 -13.16
N ARG A 255 -10.84 -25.74 -12.42
CA ARG A 255 -10.36 -26.33 -11.16
C ARG A 255 -11.25 -25.96 -9.99
N VAL A 256 -11.57 -26.94 -9.16
CA VAL A 256 -12.33 -26.76 -7.92
C VAL A 256 -11.46 -27.25 -6.77
N VAL A 257 -11.33 -26.44 -5.73
CA VAL A 257 -10.56 -26.76 -4.52
C VAL A 257 -11.42 -26.53 -3.27
N ASN A 258 -11.01 -27.15 -2.16
CA ASN A 258 -11.68 -26.92 -0.88
C ASN A 258 -11.05 -25.76 -0.10
N VAL A 259 -11.82 -25.23 0.83
CA VAL A 259 -11.34 -24.28 1.84
C VAL A 259 -11.13 -25.03 3.14
N VAL A 260 -9.96 -24.85 3.78
CA VAL A 260 -9.61 -25.49 5.06
C VAL A 260 -9.22 -24.41 6.07
N HIS A 261 -9.56 -24.65 7.33
CA HIS A 261 -9.26 -23.72 8.42
C HIS A 261 -8.09 -24.21 9.25
N LEU A 262 -7.14 -23.34 9.50
CA LEU A 262 -5.94 -23.57 10.31
C LEU A 262 -6.00 -22.72 11.59
N PRO A 263 -5.23 -23.07 12.64
CA PRO A 263 -5.12 -22.23 13.83
C PRO A 263 -4.73 -20.79 13.49
N MET A 264 -5.29 -19.81 14.26
CA MET A 264 -4.97 -18.40 14.09
C MET A 264 -3.47 -18.14 14.26
N ARG A 265 -2.92 -17.25 13.43
CA ARG A 265 -1.52 -16.86 13.49
C ARG A 265 -1.25 -15.85 14.61
N PRO A 266 -0.07 -15.91 15.27
CA PRO A 266 0.31 -14.91 16.27
C PRO A 266 0.29 -13.47 15.70
N GLY A 267 -0.22 -12.52 16.51
CA GLY A 267 -0.28 -11.10 16.13
C GLY A 267 -1.41 -10.71 15.21
N GLU A 268 -2.27 -11.66 14.85
CA GLU A 268 -3.54 -11.42 14.17
C GLU A 268 -4.70 -11.56 15.15
N ASP A 269 -5.78 -10.81 14.91
CA ASP A 269 -6.99 -10.83 15.74
C ASP A 269 -8.12 -11.53 14.97
N ALA A 270 -8.66 -12.61 15.57
CA ALA A 270 -9.75 -13.40 15.01
C ALA A 270 -11.03 -12.57 14.78
N ASN A 271 -11.25 -11.53 15.59
CA ASN A 271 -12.42 -10.67 15.52
C ASN A 271 -12.15 -9.34 14.81
N SER A 272 -11.04 -9.24 14.08
CA SER A 272 -10.65 -7.99 13.44
C SER A 272 -11.67 -7.52 12.40
N ILE A 273 -11.98 -6.23 12.47
CA ILE A 273 -12.83 -5.53 11.49
C ILE A 273 -11.98 -4.38 10.93
N VAL A 274 -11.55 -4.54 9.68
CA VAL A 274 -10.72 -3.56 8.97
C VAL A 274 -11.52 -3.06 7.78
N ILE A 275 -12.15 -1.90 7.92
CA ILE A 275 -13.02 -1.28 6.91
C ILE A 275 -12.63 0.18 6.81
N GLY A 276 -12.54 0.69 5.58
CA GLY A 276 -12.35 2.09 5.28
C GLY A 276 -13.66 2.86 5.23
N ASP A 277 -13.55 4.15 5.46
CA ASP A 277 -14.66 5.09 5.23
C ASP A 277 -14.49 5.75 3.85
N PRO A 278 -15.22 5.30 2.81
CA PRO A 278 -15.12 5.86 1.46
C PRO A 278 -15.60 7.32 1.38
N VAL A 279 -16.35 7.82 2.38
CA VAL A 279 -16.74 9.23 2.44
C VAL A 279 -15.52 10.15 2.48
N THR A 280 -14.42 9.69 3.08
CA THR A 280 -13.16 10.43 3.11
C THR A 280 -12.58 10.68 1.71
N LEU A 281 -12.93 9.86 0.72
CA LEU A 281 -12.48 9.99 -0.68
C LEU A 281 -13.30 11.00 -1.50
N GLY A 282 -14.44 11.46 -0.97
CA GLY A 282 -15.30 12.43 -1.65
C GLY A 282 -14.56 13.68 -2.15
N PRO A 283 -13.69 14.32 -1.34
CA PRO A 283 -12.90 15.47 -1.77
C PRO A 283 -11.92 15.20 -2.93
N LEU A 284 -11.63 13.93 -3.23
CA LEU A 284 -10.79 13.50 -4.36
C LEU A 284 -11.63 13.20 -5.62
N GLY A 285 -12.96 13.11 -5.50
CA GLY A 285 -13.85 12.74 -6.60
C GLY A 285 -13.76 11.26 -7.04
N ILE A 286 -13.26 10.37 -6.17
CA ILE A 286 -12.92 8.99 -6.53
C ILE A 286 -13.91 7.96 -5.96
N GLY A 287 -14.63 8.26 -4.88
CA GLY A 287 -15.34 7.27 -4.06
C GLY A 287 -16.32 6.34 -4.79
N GLU A 288 -16.93 6.76 -5.90
CA GLU A 288 -17.88 5.97 -6.69
C GLU A 288 -17.23 5.20 -7.86
N LEU A 289 -15.93 5.36 -8.08
CA LEU A 289 -15.21 4.84 -9.24
C LEU A 289 -14.34 3.62 -8.93
N LEU A 290 -14.41 3.09 -7.70
CA LEU A 290 -13.56 1.97 -7.27
C LEU A 290 -13.95 0.66 -7.97
N LEU A 291 -12.94 -0.12 -8.36
CA LEU A 291 -13.15 -1.39 -9.04
C LEU A 291 -13.86 -2.40 -8.12
N PRO A 292 -14.99 -3.02 -8.55
CA PRO A 292 -15.64 -4.07 -7.77
C PRO A 292 -14.70 -5.24 -7.45
N LEU A 293 -14.83 -5.82 -6.25
CA LEU A 293 -13.97 -6.91 -5.76
C LEU A 293 -13.91 -8.08 -6.74
N GLU A 294 -15.05 -8.48 -7.28
CA GLU A 294 -15.17 -9.59 -8.23
C GLU A 294 -14.36 -9.34 -9.51
N ALA A 295 -14.41 -8.13 -10.03
CA ALA A 295 -13.65 -7.74 -11.22
C ALA A 295 -12.13 -7.71 -10.94
N GLY A 296 -11.72 -7.22 -9.77
CA GLY A 296 -10.33 -7.23 -9.34
C GLY A 296 -9.79 -8.65 -9.11
N ILE A 297 -10.61 -9.55 -8.55
CA ILE A 297 -10.27 -10.98 -8.42
C ILE A 297 -10.07 -11.59 -9.80
N ALA A 298 -10.97 -11.34 -10.77
CA ALA A 298 -10.86 -11.88 -12.12
C ALA A 298 -9.54 -11.50 -12.81
N LYS A 299 -9.16 -10.22 -12.77
CA LYS A 299 -7.87 -9.73 -13.28
C LYS A 299 -6.68 -10.34 -12.54
N SER A 300 -6.80 -10.56 -11.23
CA SER A 300 -5.73 -11.16 -10.43
C SER A 300 -5.56 -12.64 -10.75
N VAL A 301 -6.65 -13.40 -10.95
CA VAL A 301 -6.61 -14.82 -11.34
C VAL A 301 -5.96 -14.98 -12.71
N GLU A 302 -6.33 -14.15 -13.69
CA GLU A 302 -5.73 -14.14 -15.03
C GLU A 302 -4.21 -13.94 -14.95
N TYR A 303 -3.76 -12.91 -14.22
CA TYR A 303 -2.34 -12.64 -14.02
C TYR A 303 -1.58 -13.81 -13.38
N PHE A 304 -2.11 -14.37 -12.28
CA PHE A 304 -1.43 -15.46 -11.58
C PHE A 304 -1.46 -16.78 -12.35
N ALA A 305 -2.47 -16.99 -13.20
CA ALA A 305 -2.50 -18.14 -14.10
C ALA A 305 -1.36 -18.09 -15.14
N GLU A 306 -0.98 -16.90 -15.60
CA GLU A 306 0.20 -16.73 -16.47
C GLU A 306 1.51 -16.83 -15.67
N TYR A 307 1.55 -16.23 -14.49
CA TYR A 307 2.73 -16.21 -13.61
C TYR A 307 3.18 -17.62 -13.17
N LEU A 308 2.25 -18.59 -13.04
CA LEU A 308 2.51 -19.96 -12.59
C LEU A 308 2.80 -20.95 -13.76
N ARG A 309 2.75 -20.50 -15.01
CA ARG A 309 3.16 -21.29 -16.20
C ARG A 309 4.66 -21.29 -16.36
#